data_04dc9aee18c7a48b7fe2e9ad2155dc0d
#
_entry.id   04dc9aee18c7a48b7fe2e9ad2155dc0d
#
_cell.length_a   1.000
_cell.length_b   1.000
_cell.length_c   1.000
_cell.angle_alpha   90.00
_cell.angle_beta   90.00
_cell.angle_gamma   90.00
#
_symmetry.space_group_name_H-M   'P 1'
#
loop_
_entity.id
_entity.type
_entity.pdbx_description
1 polymer ?
#
loop_
_entity_poly.entity_id
_entity_poly.type
_entity_poly.pdbx_seq_one_letter_code
_entity_poly.pdbx_strand_id
1 'polypeptide(L)'
;MSAPDRLLRTLKEQLEREEGLMAELESALEAESSALARRDATPLDEAVARKQAALEELGTAVNQRLHWMHSQGLEAGLEGIRAV
;
A
#
# COMPACT_ATOMS: atom_id res chain seq x y z
N MET A 1 -25.57 3.47 -12.11
CA MET A 1 -24.16 3.17 -12.30
C MET A 1 -23.99 1.69 -12.65
N SER A 2 -23.23 1.38 -13.70
CA SER A 2 -23.04 0.00 -14.12
C SER A 2 -22.08 -0.75 -13.20
N ALA A 3 -22.12 -2.11 -13.22
CA ALA A 3 -21.21 -2.92 -12.43
C ALA A 3 -19.73 -2.67 -12.79
N PRO A 4 -19.33 -2.54 -14.06
CA PRO A 4 -17.96 -2.17 -14.42
C PRO A 4 -17.51 -0.84 -13.83
N ASP A 5 -18.39 0.17 -13.79
CA ASP A 5 -18.08 1.47 -13.21
C ASP A 5 -17.82 1.36 -11.70
N ARG A 6 -18.61 0.53 -11.00
CA ARG A 6 -18.40 0.31 -9.57
C ARG A 6 -17.12 -0.45 -9.28
N LEU A 7 -16.78 -1.43 -10.11
CA LEU A 7 -15.52 -2.18 -9.98
C LEU A 7 -14.32 -1.26 -10.15
N LEU A 8 -14.34 -0.42 -11.18
CA LEU A 8 -13.26 0.53 -11.46
C LEU A 8 -13.11 1.55 -10.32
N ARG A 9 -14.23 2.04 -9.78
CA ARG A 9 -14.21 2.97 -8.67
C ARG A 9 -13.59 2.33 -7.42
N THR A 10 -14.00 1.11 -7.09
CA THR A 10 -13.46 0.40 -5.93
C THR A 10 -11.96 0.15 -6.09
N LEU A 11 -11.54 -0.30 -7.27
CA LEU A 11 -10.13 -0.53 -7.54
C LEU A 11 -9.33 0.77 -7.41
N LYS A 12 -9.84 1.86 -7.96
CA LYS A 12 -9.20 3.18 -7.87
C LYS A 12 -9.03 3.61 -6.42
N GLU A 13 -10.07 3.46 -5.60
CA GLU A 13 -10.02 3.80 -4.18
C GLU A 13 -8.98 2.98 -3.43
N GLN A 14 -8.89 1.69 -3.73
CA GLN A 14 -7.91 0.80 -3.12
C GLN A 14 -6.48 1.19 -3.49
N LEU A 15 -6.25 1.51 -4.76
CA LEU A 15 -4.93 1.93 -5.24
C LEU A 15 -4.53 3.29 -4.65
N GLU A 16 -5.46 4.22 -4.52
CA GLU A 16 -5.21 5.51 -3.87
C GLU A 16 -4.83 5.33 -2.40
N ARG A 17 -5.47 4.39 -1.71
CA ARG A 17 -5.12 4.06 -0.33
C ARG A 17 -3.69 3.52 -0.24
N GLU A 18 -3.32 2.62 -1.14
CA GLU A 18 -1.96 2.06 -1.20
C GLU A 18 -0.93 3.16 -1.49
N GLU A 19 -1.23 4.08 -2.39
CA GLU A 19 -0.36 5.22 -2.67
C GLU A 19 -0.13 6.08 -1.44
N GLY A 20 -1.20 6.35 -0.68
CA GLY A 20 -1.11 7.11 0.57
C GLY A 20 -0.25 6.40 1.60
N LEU A 21 -0.40 5.08 1.72
CA LEU A 21 0.41 4.29 2.65
C LEU A 21 1.87 4.22 2.22
N MET A 22 2.14 4.17 0.92
CA MET A 22 3.51 4.23 0.39
C MET A 22 4.15 5.58 0.67
N ALA A 23 3.40 6.68 0.54
CA ALA A 23 3.90 8.00 0.88
C ALA A 23 4.22 8.11 2.38
N GLU A 24 3.40 7.51 3.24
CA GLU A 24 3.70 7.41 4.67
C GLU A 24 4.96 6.62 4.95
N LEU A 25 5.16 5.51 4.26
CA LEU A 25 6.36 4.71 4.38
C LEU A 25 7.60 5.50 3.96
N GLU A 26 7.54 6.21 2.83
CA GLU A 26 8.64 7.06 2.38
C GLU A 26 8.99 8.13 3.41
N SER A 27 7.97 8.78 3.98
CA SER A 27 8.17 9.79 5.03
C SER A 27 8.85 9.19 6.26
N ALA A 28 8.43 7.99 6.67
CA ALA A 28 9.04 7.29 7.81
C ALA A 28 10.50 6.91 7.53
N LEU A 29 10.81 6.47 6.31
CA LEU A 29 12.18 6.14 5.91
C LEU A 29 13.08 7.37 5.90
N GLU A 30 12.57 8.51 5.44
CA GLU A 30 13.31 9.78 5.49
C GLU A 30 13.58 10.21 6.92
N ALA A 31 12.59 10.06 7.81
CA ALA A 31 12.74 10.38 9.23
C ALA A 31 13.77 9.45 9.89
N GLU A 32 13.76 8.16 9.55
CA GLU A 32 14.73 7.18 10.04
C GLU A 32 16.15 7.57 9.60
N SER A 33 16.32 7.87 8.33
CA SER A 33 17.62 8.27 7.77
C SER A 33 18.16 9.55 8.44
N SER A 34 17.28 10.54 8.63
CA SER A 34 17.63 11.80 9.29
C SER A 34 18.03 11.57 10.75
N ALA A 35 17.30 10.74 11.48
CA ALA A 35 17.59 10.42 12.87
C ALA A 35 18.93 9.68 13.00
N LEU A 36 19.21 8.76 12.09
CA LEU A 36 20.49 8.04 12.06
C LEU A 36 21.66 9.00 11.82
N ALA A 37 21.48 9.94 10.89
CA ALA A 37 22.53 10.94 10.59
C ALA A 37 22.83 11.82 11.80
N ARG A 38 21.81 12.13 12.61
CA ARG A 38 21.96 12.94 13.82
C ARG A 38 22.32 12.12 15.06
N ARG A 39 22.31 10.80 14.95
CA ARG A 39 22.57 9.87 16.06
C ARG A 39 21.66 10.14 17.25
N ASP A 40 20.38 10.37 16.97
CA ASP A 40 19.38 10.68 17.99
C ASP A 40 18.43 9.48 18.16
N ALA A 41 18.52 8.81 19.32
CA ALA A 41 17.82 7.56 19.56
C ALA A 41 16.29 7.71 19.59
N THR A 42 15.77 8.78 20.21
CA THR A 42 14.33 8.96 20.35
C THR A 42 13.61 9.15 19.01
N PRO A 43 14.06 10.09 18.13
CA PRO A 43 13.49 10.20 16.80
C PRO A 43 13.68 8.95 15.94
N LEU A 44 14.78 8.22 16.14
CA LEU A 44 15.02 6.96 15.42
C LEU A 44 13.99 5.91 15.81
N ASP A 45 13.74 5.73 17.11
CA ASP A 45 12.74 4.75 17.59
C ASP A 45 11.34 5.10 17.08
N GLU A 46 10.98 6.37 17.09
CA GLU A 46 9.70 6.84 16.55
C GLU A 46 9.58 6.58 15.05
N ALA A 47 10.65 6.85 14.29
CA ALA A 47 10.67 6.62 12.85
C ALA A 47 10.55 5.14 12.50
N VAL A 48 11.25 4.28 13.26
CA VAL A 48 11.18 2.82 13.08
C VAL A 48 9.76 2.32 13.35
N ALA A 49 9.13 2.79 14.42
CA ALA A 49 7.75 2.41 14.74
C ALA A 49 6.77 2.84 13.64
N ARG A 50 6.92 4.06 13.11
CA ARG A 50 6.11 4.54 11.98
C ARG A 50 6.32 3.70 10.73
N LYS A 51 7.57 3.36 10.43
CA LYS A 51 7.90 2.51 9.29
C LYS A 51 7.23 1.15 9.41
N GLN A 52 7.31 0.51 10.55
CA GLN A 52 6.71 -0.81 10.78
C GLN A 52 5.19 -0.75 10.65
N ALA A 53 4.56 0.28 11.23
CA ALA A 53 3.11 0.46 11.11
C ALA A 53 2.69 0.66 9.65
N ALA A 54 3.42 1.47 8.90
CA ALA A 54 3.13 1.71 7.49
C ALA A 54 3.28 0.43 6.66
N LEU A 55 4.31 -0.37 6.93
CA LEU A 55 4.52 -1.65 6.24
C LEU A 55 3.38 -2.63 6.52
N GLU A 56 2.94 -2.73 7.77
CA GLU A 56 1.84 -3.61 8.15
C GLU A 56 0.52 -3.17 7.49
N GLU A 57 0.23 -1.88 7.53
CA GLU A 57 -0.98 -1.34 6.92
C GLU A 57 -0.97 -1.51 5.40
N LEU A 58 0.18 -1.28 4.76
CA LEU A 58 0.34 -1.48 3.33
C LEU A 58 0.14 -2.94 2.96
N GLY A 59 0.75 -3.86 3.72
CA GLY A 59 0.58 -5.30 3.51
C GLY A 59 -0.88 -5.72 3.61
N THR A 60 -1.59 -5.22 4.63
CA THR A 60 -3.01 -5.48 4.81
C THR A 60 -3.83 -4.92 3.65
N ALA A 61 -3.55 -3.69 3.21
CA ALA A 61 -4.27 -3.06 2.10
C ALA A 61 -4.07 -3.84 0.80
N VAL A 62 -2.84 -4.25 0.51
CA VAL A 62 -2.52 -5.04 -0.70
C VAL A 62 -3.25 -6.38 -0.65
N ASN A 63 -3.20 -7.09 0.48
CA ASN A 63 -3.88 -8.38 0.64
C ASN A 63 -5.39 -8.24 0.48
N GLN A 64 -5.99 -7.19 1.04
CA GLN A 64 -7.42 -6.92 0.87
C GLN A 64 -7.77 -6.67 -0.59
N ARG A 65 -6.95 -5.90 -1.31
CA ARG A 65 -7.16 -5.64 -2.72
C ARG A 65 -7.07 -6.92 -3.55
N LEU A 66 -6.03 -7.71 -3.32
CA LEU A 66 -5.83 -8.98 -4.05
C LEU A 66 -6.98 -9.94 -3.79
N HIS A 67 -7.44 -10.05 -2.54
CA HIS A 67 -8.57 -10.89 -2.20
C HIS A 67 -9.84 -10.42 -2.90
N TRP A 68 -10.10 -9.12 -2.89
CA TRP A 68 -11.24 -8.54 -3.58
C TRP A 68 -11.16 -8.77 -5.10
N MET A 69 -9.99 -8.56 -5.70
CA MET A 69 -9.79 -8.81 -7.13
C MET A 69 -10.07 -10.27 -7.48
N HIS A 70 -9.58 -11.19 -6.65
CA HIS A 70 -9.83 -12.61 -6.84
C HIS A 70 -11.34 -12.92 -6.77
N SER A 71 -12.04 -12.36 -5.80
CA SER A 71 -13.49 -12.56 -5.65
C SER A 71 -14.29 -12.02 -6.83
N GLN A 72 -13.75 -11.04 -7.56
CA GLN A 72 -14.37 -10.45 -8.75
C GLN A 72 -13.88 -11.09 -10.05
N GLY A 73 -12.96 -12.06 -9.99
CA GLY A 73 -12.39 -12.69 -11.16
C GLY A 73 -11.39 -11.85 -11.94
N LEU A 74 -10.95 -10.71 -11.38
CA LEU A 74 -10.06 -9.78 -12.07
C LEU A 74 -8.64 -10.32 -12.20
N GLU A 75 -8.19 -11.10 -11.26
CA GLU A 75 -6.88 -11.73 -11.28
C GLU A 75 -6.71 -12.65 -12.50
N ALA A 76 -7.71 -13.49 -12.76
CA ALA A 76 -7.72 -14.38 -13.92
C ALA A 76 -7.70 -13.57 -15.23
N GLY A 77 -8.39 -12.42 -15.26
CA GLY A 77 -8.38 -11.52 -16.41
C GLY A 77 -6.99 -10.98 -16.70
N LEU A 78 -6.23 -10.61 -15.68
CA LEU A 78 -4.86 -10.12 -15.83
C LEU A 78 -3.93 -11.20 -16.34
N GLU A 79 -4.05 -12.41 -15.83
CA GLU A 79 -3.26 -13.55 -16.31
C GLU A 79 -3.60 -13.89 -17.76
N GLY A 80 -4.87 -13.83 -18.13
CA GLY A 80 -5.31 -14.01 -19.50
C GLY A 80 -4.68 -13.00 -20.46
N ILE A 81 -4.57 -11.75 -20.04
CA ILE A 81 -3.92 -10.71 -20.83
C ILE A 81 -2.43 -11.00 -21.02
N ARG A 82 -1.74 -11.48 -19.98
CA ARG A 82 -0.33 -11.84 -20.08
C ARG A 82 -0.08 -13.02 -20.98
N ALA A 83 -1.01 -13.96 -21.05
CA ALA A 83 -0.89 -15.15 -21.86
C ALA A 83 -1.06 -14.87 -23.36
N VAL A 84 -1.62 -13.74 -23.69
CA VAL A 84 -1.81 -13.27 -25.06
C VAL A 84 -0.59 -12.45 -25.51
#